data_8d25aa44db9363f987e4945940f74fa9
#
_entry.id   8d25aa44db9363f987e4945940f74fa9
#
_cell.length_a   1.000
_cell.length_b   1.000
_cell.length_c   1.000
_cell.angle_alpha   90.00
_cell.angle_beta   90.00
_cell.angle_gamma   90.00
#
_symmetry.space_group_name_H-M   'P 1'
#
loop_
_entity.id
_entity.type
_entity.pdbx_description
1 polymer ?
#
loop_
_entity_poly.entity_id
_entity_poly.type
_entity_poly.pdbx_seq_one_letter_code
_entity_poly.pdbx_strand_id
1 'polypeptide(L)'
;MLNVLQKLKIPWNVSNIAQNAASAAICYHPFLEKSRNLIKNENQFLKKSISKIKNFSCYNSSTNFILLNTKIKSKTLQKKLLRKNILIRDCSTFRGLNENYVRIAVKKRKDNLKLIKALEAI
;
A
#
# COMPACT_ATOMS: atom_id res chain seq x y z
N MET A 1 15.03 31.97 9.68
CA MET A 1 15.71 31.20 8.62
C MET A 1 14.96 29.89 8.29
N LEU A 2 14.65 29.01 9.23
CA LEU A 2 13.92 27.75 9.02
C LEU A 2 12.56 27.93 8.28
N ASN A 3 11.75 28.91 8.67
CA ASN A 3 10.46 29.20 8.03
C ASN A 3 10.55 29.63 6.57
N VAL A 4 11.66 30.30 6.20
CA VAL A 4 11.90 30.69 4.80
C VAL A 4 12.30 29.47 3.96
N LEU A 5 13.18 28.63 4.51
CA LEU A 5 13.59 27.38 3.85
C LEU A 5 12.41 26.41 3.64
N GLN A 6 11.48 26.32 4.63
CA GLN A 6 10.27 25.50 4.48
C GLN A 6 9.34 26.00 3.37
N LYS A 7 9.23 27.31 3.16
CA LYS A 7 8.42 27.90 2.09
C LYS A 7 9.04 27.75 0.70
N LEU A 8 10.37 27.68 0.63
CA LEU A 8 11.12 27.52 -0.63
C LEU A 8 11.36 26.06 -1.01
N LYS A 9 11.12 25.14 -0.08
CA LYS A 9 11.33 23.71 -0.31
C LYS A 9 10.36 23.18 -1.35
N ILE A 10 10.88 22.64 -2.45
CA ILE A 10 10.09 21.93 -3.44
C ILE A 10 9.55 20.65 -2.80
N PRO A 11 8.23 20.35 -2.92
CA PRO A 11 7.69 19.05 -2.51
C PRO A 11 8.44 17.92 -3.22
N TRP A 12 8.69 16.81 -2.49
CA TRP A 12 9.35 15.63 -3.07
C TRP A 12 10.80 15.86 -3.51
N ASN A 13 11.57 16.59 -2.71
CA ASN A 13 13.00 16.76 -2.96
C ASN A 13 13.74 15.43 -3.04
N VAL A 14 14.57 15.27 -4.07
CA VAL A 14 15.42 14.10 -4.28
C VAL A 14 16.88 14.53 -4.14
N SER A 15 17.59 13.95 -3.18
CA SER A 15 19.02 14.25 -2.99
C SER A 15 19.86 13.64 -4.13
N ASN A 16 21.07 14.17 -4.37
CA ASN A 16 22.00 13.62 -5.36
C ASN A 16 22.34 12.14 -5.09
N ILE A 17 22.47 11.76 -3.83
CA ILE A 17 22.68 10.35 -3.42
C ILE A 17 21.50 9.48 -3.88
N ALA A 18 20.26 9.95 -3.66
CA ALA A 18 19.08 9.22 -4.05
C ALA A 18 18.95 9.13 -5.60
N GLN A 19 19.34 10.15 -6.34
CA GLN A 19 19.36 10.13 -7.81
C GLN A 19 20.36 9.09 -8.33
N ASN A 20 21.59 9.08 -7.81
CA ASN A 20 22.60 8.09 -8.19
C ASN A 20 22.17 6.66 -7.84
N ALA A 21 21.60 6.45 -6.65
CA ALA A 21 21.08 5.16 -6.25
C ALA A 21 19.91 4.69 -7.14
N ALA A 22 19.00 5.61 -7.51
CA ALA A 22 17.90 5.31 -8.42
C ALA A 22 18.41 4.92 -9.82
N SER A 23 19.39 5.67 -10.36
CA SER A 23 20.00 5.38 -11.67
C SER A 23 20.64 3.98 -11.69
N ALA A 24 21.39 3.62 -10.65
CA ALA A 24 21.98 2.30 -10.52
C ALA A 24 20.91 1.19 -10.37
N ALA A 25 19.86 1.44 -9.58
CA ALA A 25 18.79 0.48 -9.34
C ALA A 25 17.94 0.21 -10.60
N ILE A 26 17.67 1.22 -11.41
CA ILE A 26 16.90 1.07 -12.66
C ILE A 26 17.64 0.19 -13.67
N CYS A 27 18.96 0.27 -13.71
CA CYS A 27 19.80 -0.55 -14.61
C CYS A 27 19.93 -2.01 -14.15
N TYR A 28 19.53 -2.35 -12.92
CA TYR A 28 19.65 -3.71 -12.41
C TYR A 28 18.41 -4.57 -12.74
N HIS A 29 18.31 -4.97 -13.99
CA HIS A 29 17.18 -5.73 -14.53
C HIS A 29 16.77 -6.99 -13.74
N PRO A 30 17.69 -7.83 -13.24
CA PRO A 30 17.31 -9.03 -12.48
C PRO A 30 16.51 -8.71 -11.22
N PHE A 31 16.79 -7.60 -10.56
CA PHE A 31 16.02 -7.16 -9.39
C PHE A 31 14.62 -6.69 -9.78
N LEU A 32 14.51 -5.96 -10.90
CA LEU A 32 13.22 -5.48 -11.40
C LEU A 32 12.30 -6.63 -11.76
N GLU A 33 12.79 -7.63 -12.47
CA GLU A 33 12.01 -8.83 -12.84
C GLU A 33 11.58 -9.61 -11.60
N LYS A 34 12.49 -9.85 -10.67
CA LYS A 34 12.18 -10.54 -9.41
C LYS A 34 11.11 -9.80 -8.62
N SER A 35 11.21 -8.47 -8.54
CA SER A 35 10.23 -7.63 -7.85
C SER A 35 8.86 -7.65 -8.53
N ARG A 36 8.81 -7.55 -9.86
CA ARG A 36 7.57 -7.62 -10.65
C ARG A 36 6.86 -8.96 -10.45
N ASN A 37 7.61 -10.06 -10.53
CA ASN A 37 7.07 -11.41 -10.33
C ASN A 37 6.55 -11.61 -8.91
N LEU A 38 7.28 -11.12 -7.90
CA LEU A 38 6.81 -11.14 -6.52
C LEU A 38 5.49 -10.38 -6.38
N ILE A 39 5.43 -9.14 -6.85
CA ILE A 39 4.23 -8.28 -6.75
C ILE A 39 3.05 -8.93 -7.47
N LYS A 40 3.25 -9.46 -8.69
CA LYS A 40 2.20 -10.14 -9.46
C LYS A 40 1.62 -11.33 -8.68
N ASN A 41 2.47 -12.21 -8.17
CA ASN A 41 2.05 -13.41 -7.45
C ASN A 41 1.35 -13.07 -6.12
N GLU A 42 1.92 -12.12 -5.38
CA GLU A 42 1.36 -11.71 -4.08
C GLU A 42 0.06 -10.90 -4.22
N ASN A 43 -0.08 -10.12 -5.29
CA ASN A 43 -1.31 -9.41 -5.62
C ASN A 43 -2.46 -10.40 -5.88
N GLN A 44 -2.22 -11.41 -6.72
CA GLN A 44 -3.19 -12.48 -6.99
C GLN A 44 -3.57 -13.25 -5.72
N PHE A 45 -2.57 -13.56 -4.89
CA PHE A 45 -2.79 -14.24 -3.62
C PHE A 45 -3.67 -13.41 -2.67
N LEU A 46 -3.33 -12.12 -2.45
CA LEU A 46 -4.10 -11.21 -1.61
C LEU A 46 -5.54 -11.07 -2.13
N LYS A 47 -5.71 -10.83 -3.43
CA LYS A 47 -7.03 -10.71 -4.04
C LYS A 47 -7.88 -11.96 -3.81
N LYS A 48 -7.32 -13.16 -4.07
CA LYS A 48 -8.01 -14.44 -3.87
C LYS A 48 -8.37 -14.70 -2.40
N SER A 49 -7.51 -14.28 -1.48
CA SER A 49 -7.73 -14.48 -0.04
C SER A 49 -8.75 -13.49 0.51
N ILE A 50 -8.61 -12.21 0.19
CA ILE A 50 -9.49 -11.16 0.71
C ILE A 50 -10.91 -11.28 0.13
N SER A 51 -11.07 -11.74 -1.13
CA SER A 51 -12.39 -11.94 -1.73
C SER A 51 -13.25 -13.00 -1.00
N LYS A 52 -12.63 -13.84 -0.17
CA LYS A 52 -13.33 -14.81 0.69
C LYS A 52 -13.77 -14.21 2.02
N ILE A 53 -13.26 -13.04 2.38
CA ILE A 53 -13.58 -12.39 3.65
C ILE A 53 -14.83 -11.53 3.44
N LYS A 54 -15.85 -11.76 4.22
CA LYS A 54 -17.10 -10.99 4.21
C LYS A 54 -16.78 -9.49 4.43
N ASN A 55 -17.53 -8.63 3.76
CA ASN A 55 -17.41 -7.16 3.86
C ASN A 55 -16.19 -6.52 3.19
N PHE A 56 -15.39 -7.26 2.43
CA PHE A 56 -14.26 -6.72 1.68
C PHE A 56 -14.36 -7.08 0.20
N SER A 57 -14.07 -6.12 -0.67
CA SER A 57 -13.98 -6.30 -2.12
C SER A 57 -12.69 -5.69 -2.63
N CYS A 58 -11.97 -6.43 -3.48
CA CYS A 58 -10.70 -5.99 -4.07
C CYS A 58 -10.91 -5.47 -5.49
N TYR A 59 -10.31 -4.33 -5.81
CA TYR A 59 -10.16 -3.88 -7.19
C TYR A 59 -8.93 -4.51 -7.84
N ASN A 60 -8.96 -4.64 -9.16
CA ASN A 60 -7.79 -5.06 -9.92
C ASN A 60 -6.68 -4.03 -9.80
N SER A 61 -5.45 -4.50 -9.63
CA SER A 61 -4.28 -3.64 -9.54
C SER A 61 -3.10 -4.27 -10.26
N SER A 62 -2.36 -3.46 -11.00
CA SER A 62 -1.07 -3.83 -11.62
C SER A 62 0.11 -3.25 -10.85
N THR A 63 -0.14 -2.66 -9.68
CA THR A 63 0.87 -1.99 -8.86
C THR A 63 1.17 -2.76 -7.58
N ASN A 64 2.06 -2.22 -6.76
CA ASN A 64 2.43 -2.76 -5.45
C ASN A 64 1.41 -2.43 -4.33
N PHE A 65 0.22 -2.02 -4.67
CA PHE A 65 -0.88 -1.81 -3.73
C PHE A 65 -2.24 -2.21 -4.34
N ILE A 66 -3.22 -2.48 -3.48
CA ILE A 66 -4.58 -2.86 -3.87
C ILE A 66 -5.55 -1.89 -3.20
N LEU A 67 -6.51 -1.39 -3.97
CA LEU A 67 -7.66 -0.66 -3.44
C LEU A 67 -8.72 -1.67 -2.98
N LEU A 68 -9.19 -1.49 -1.76
CA LEU A 68 -10.29 -2.27 -1.19
C LEU A 68 -11.51 -1.37 -0.97
N ASN A 69 -12.67 -1.89 -1.30
CA ASN A 69 -13.93 -1.40 -0.78
C ASN A 69 -14.32 -2.24 0.44
N THR A 70 -14.82 -1.60 1.49
CA THR A 70 -15.18 -2.26 2.75
C THR A 70 -16.47 -1.69 3.31
N LYS A 71 -17.28 -2.51 3.98
CA LYS A 71 -18.48 -2.05 4.72
C LYS A 71 -18.14 -1.36 6.04
N ILE A 72 -16.89 -1.38 6.45
CA ILE A 72 -16.39 -0.75 7.68
C ILE A 72 -15.76 0.59 7.30
N LYS A 73 -16.09 1.66 8.04
CA LYS A 73 -15.46 2.97 7.81
C LYS A 73 -13.93 2.88 7.86
N SER A 74 -13.27 3.44 6.89
CA SER A 74 -11.80 3.38 6.69
C SER A 74 -11.00 3.75 7.94
N LYS A 75 -11.40 4.83 8.62
CA LYS A 75 -10.79 5.28 9.88
C LYS A 75 -10.95 4.25 11.01
N THR A 76 -12.10 3.58 11.10
CA THR A 76 -12.34 2.53 12.09
C THR A 76 -11.49 1.30 11.79
N LEU A 77 -11.47 0.87 10.53
CA LEU A 77 -10.63 -0.24 10.07
C LEU A 77 -9.15 0.05 10.32
N GLN A 78 -8.69 1.25 9.98
CA GLN A 78 -7.31 1.68 10.22
C GLN A 78 -6.93 1.59 11.70
N LYS A 79 -7.79 2.10 12.61
CA LYS A 79 -7.55 2.00 14.06
C LYS A 79 -7.48 0.55 14.55
N LYS A 80 -8.37 -0.33 14.07
CA LYS A 80 -8.37 -1.76 14.45
C LYS A 80 -7.10 -2.47 13.97
N LEU A 81 -6.66 -2.22 12.74
CA LEU A 81 -5.45 -2.81 12.19
C LEU A 81 -4.18 -2.24 12.81
N LEU A 82 -4.16 -0.96 13.16
CA LEU A 82 -3.03 -0.32 13.83
C LEU A 82 -2.74 -0.97 15.19
N ARG A 83 -3.75 -1.38 15.95
CA ARG A 83 -3.59 -2.15 17.20
C ARG A 83 -2.91 -3.51 16.98
N LYS A 84 -2.92 -4.02 15.75
CA LYS A 84 -2.21 -5.25 15.33
C LYS A 84 -0.88 -4.94 14.61
N ASN A 85 -0.37 -3.72 14.74
CA ASN A 85 0.83 -3.21 14.06
C ASN A 85 0.76 -3.32 12.53
N ILE A 86 -0.43 -3.07 11.97
CA ILE A 86 -0.65 -3.03 10.52
C ILE A 86 -1.20 -1.65 10.16
N LEU A 87 -0.44 -0.91 9.34
CA LEU A 87 -0.85 0.39 8.82
C LEU A 87 -1.41 0.23 7.41
N ILE A 88 -2.61 0.77 7.21
CA ILE A 88 -3.26 0.88 5.89
C ILE A 88 -3.52 2.34 5.56
N ARG A 89 -3.73 2.65 4.28
CA ARG A 89 -4.05 4.01 3.84
C ARG A 89 -5.57 4.22 3.78
N ASP A 90 -6.05 5.20 4.53
CA ASP A 90 -7.40 5.75 4.36
C ASP A 90 -7.47 6.52 3.03
N CYS A 91 -8.47 6.19 2.21
CA CYS A 91 -8.70 6.81 0.90
C CYS A 91 -9.93 7.73 0.87
N SER A 92 -10.52 8.06 2.01
CA SER A 92 -11.72 8.91 2.10
C SER A 92 -11.53 10.31 1.53
N THR A 93 -10.29 10.81 1.48
CA THR A 93 -9.94 12.14 0.95
C THR A 93 -9.61 12.16 -0.55
N PHE A 94 -9.60 10.99 -1.21
CA PHE A 94 -9.33 10.94 -2.64
C PHE A 94 -10.59 11.27 -3.43
N ARG A 95 -10.43 12.07 -4.49
CA ARG A 95 -11.55 12.43 -5.39
C ARG A 95 -12.21 11.17 -5.95
N GLY A 96 -13.52 11.06 -5.82
CA GLY A 96 -14.31 9.92 -6.29
C GLY A 96 -14.35 8.72 -5.36
N LEU A 97 -13.66 8.77 -4.20
CA LEU A 97 -13.75 7.76 -3.15
C LEU A 97 -14.43 8.32 -1.91
N ASN A 98 -14.89 7.44 -1.03
CA ASN A 98 -15.53 7.80 0.23
C ASN A 98 -14.89 7.03 1.42
N GLU A 99 -15.52 7.12 2.58
CA GLU A 99 -15.03 6.50 3.83
C GLU A 99 -15.03 4.95 3.83
N ASN A 100 -15.48 4.31 2.74
CA ASN A 100 -15.49 2.85 2.60
C ASN A 100 -14.29 2.35 1.79
N TYR A 101 -13.35 3.22 1.47
CA TYR A 101 -12.19 2.84 0.67
C TYR A 101 -10.89 2.93 1.44
N VAL A 102 -10.11 1.88 1.34
CA VAL A 102 -8.75 1.82 1.89
C VAL A 102 -7.78 1.24 0.87
N ARG A 103 -6.51 1.58 1.00
CA ARG A 103 -5.44 1.04 0.17
C ARG A 103 -4.47 0.25 1.04
N ILE A 104 -4.18 -0.97 0.63
CA ILE A 104 -3.19 -1.86 1.25
C ILE A 104 -1.98 -2.02 0.37
N ALA A 105 -0.80 -2.22 0.96
CA ALA A 105 0.42 -2.54 0.23
C ALA A 105 0.54 -4.04 -0.02
N VAL A 106 1.00 -4.40 -1.21
CA VAL A 106 1.41 -5.77 -1.53
C VAL A 106 2.83 -5.96 -0.99
N LYS A 107 2.99 -6.92 -0.07
CA LYS A 107 4.26 -7.21 0.61
C LYS A 107 4.69 -8.66 0.37
N LYS A 108 5.69 -9.11 1.12
CA LYS A 108 6.09 -10.53 1.13
C LYS A 108 4.99 -11.40 1.75
N ARG A 109 4.94 -12.68 1.39
CA ARG A 109 3.92 -13.65 1.84
C ARG A 109 3.65 -13.60 3.36
N LYS A 110 4.69 -13.54 4.17
CA LYS A 110 4.58 -13.48 5.65
C LYS A 110 3.73 -12.29 6.11
N ASP A 111 3.98 -11.10 5.54
CA ASP A 111 3.26 -9.88 5.91
C ASP A 111 1.83 -9.89 5.38
N ASN A 112 1.63 -10.41 4.18
CA ASN A 112 0.32 -10.56 3.57
C ASN A 112 -0.57 -11.53 4.35
N LEU A 113 -0.03 -12.64 4.83
CA LEU A 113 -0.74 -13.57 5.72
C LEU A 113 -1.12 -12.91 7.05
N LYS A 114 -0.24 -12.08 7.62
CA LYS A 114 -0.55 -11.32 8.83
C LYS A 114 -1.73 -10.36 8.60
N LEU A 115 -1.76 -9.69 7.46
CA LEU A 115 -2.87 -8.81 7.09
C LEU A 115 -4.17 -9.61 6.93
N ILE A 116 -4.17 -10.73 6.19
CA ILE A 116 -5.35 -11.57 5.98
C ILE A 116 -5.95 -12.02 7.32
N LYS A 117 -5.14 -12.62 8.19
CA LYS A 117 -5.57 -13.03 9.54
C LYS A 117 -6.15 -11.88 10.36
N ALA A 118 -5.58 -10.68 10.20
CA ALA A 118 -6.08 -9.50 10.90
C ALA A 118 -7.43 -9.02 10.36
N LEU A 119 -7.68 -9.15 9.04
CA LEU A 119 -8.96 -8.81 8.40
C LEU A 119 -10.05 -9.84 8.72
N GLU A 120 -9.71 -11.14 8.77
CA GLU A 120 -10.63 -12.21 9.13
C GLU A 120 -11.16 -12.07 10.57
N ALA A 121 -10.39 -11.46 11.46
CA ALA A 121 -10.74 -11.25 12.86
C ALA A 121 -11.50 -9.93 13.12
N ILE A 122 -11.97 -9.22 12.09
CA ILE A 122 -12.69 -7.94 12.20
C ILE A 122 -14.16 -8.07 11.84
#